data_d6fe78d384480f2429d0bcfee6ec4a58
#
_entry.id   d6fe78d384480f2429d0bcfee6ec4a58
#
_cell.length_a   1.000
_cell.length_b   1.000
_cell.length_c   1.000
_cell.angle_alpha   90.00
_cell.angle_beta   90.00
_cell.angle_gamma   90.00
#
_symmetry.space_group_name_H-M   'P 1'
#
loop_
_entity.id
_entity.type
_entity.pdbx_description
1 polymer ?
#
loop_
_entity_poly.entity_id
_entity_poly.type
_entity_poly.pdbx_seq_one_letter_code
_entity_poly.pdbx_strand_id
1 'polypeptide(L)'
;LRCFKELGYGNILGVDPADVIAAEATKNGIPTISTHMNEETAKNILKEHGKASVVTANNVYAHVDDLAGMTDAIKTVLAVDGLFVFEVSYLLDVVEKMLIGTIFHEHLCYHSVRAMSRFLKSQDMELIHVERGPEQGGAIVGYVQFKGGPRDIQESVAMLLKLEKERKLDKPHKIRGMYEGLES
;
A
#
# COMPACT_ATOMS: atom_id res chain seq x y z
N LEU A 1 0.67 13.67 2.34
CA LEU A 1 1.83 14.58 2.34
C LEU A 1 1.56 15.87 3.13
N ARG A 2 0.32 16.37 3.18
CA ARG A 2 -0.02 17.57 3.97
C ARG A 2 0.41 17.45 5.43
N CYS A 3 0.16 16.32 6.08
CA CYS A 3 0.57 16.09 7.47
C CYS A 3 2.10 16.17 7.65
N PHE A 4 2.88 15.64 6.70
CA PHE A 4 4.34 15.79 6.75
C PHE A 4 4.77 17.27 6.68
N LYS A 5 4.14 18.05 5.81
CA LYS A 5 4.40 19.49 5.71
C LYS A 5 4.06 20.22 7.00
N GLU A 6 2.90 19.93 7.61
CA GLU A 6 2.45 20.51 8.88
C GLU A 6 3.40 20.16 10.05
N LEU A 7 4.05 19.00 9.99
CA LEU A 7 5.08 18.56 10.93
C LEU A 7 6.47 19.16 10.64
N GLY A 8 6.60 20.03 9.62
CA GLY A 8 7.83 20.74 9.30
C GLY A 8 8.75 20.04 8.29
N TYR A 9 8.34 18.91 7.70
CA TYR A 9 9.10 18.28 6.62
C TYR A 9 8.93 19.07 5.31
N GLY A 10 10.01 19.69 4.84
CA GLY A 10 9.98 20.54 3.62
C GLY A 10 10.28 19.80 2.33
N ASN A 11 11.01 18.67 2.40
CA ASN A 11 11.37 17.88 1.22
C ASN A 11 10.32 16.79 0.98
N ILE A 12 9.20 17.20 0.38
CA ILE A 12 8.06 16.35 0.05
C ILE A 12 7.74 16.42 -1.44
N LEU A 13 7.41 15.30 -2.05
CA LEU A 13 7.04 15.18 -3.46
C LEU A 13 5.85 14.24 -3.62
N GLY A 14 4.81 14.67 -4.35
CA GLY A 14 3.68 13.84 -4.75
C GLY A 14 3.85 13.29 -6.16
N VAL A 15 3.23 12.14 -6.41
CA VAL A 15 3.03 11.58 -7.74
C VAL A 15 1.57 11.16 -7.84
N ASP A 16 0.84 11.70 -8.81
CA ASP A 16 -0.58 11.39 -9.03
C ASP A 16 -0.90 11.51 -10.52
N PRO A 17 -1.53 10.52 -11.17
CA PRO A 17 -1.81 10.57 -12.60
C PRO A 17 -2.93 11.56 -12.98
N ALA A 18 -3.72 12.04 -12.02
CA ALA A 18 -4.81 12.97 -12.27
C ALA A 18 -4.29 14.41 -12.30
N ASP A 19 -4.21 15.00 -13.48
CA ASP A 19 -3.69 16.38 -13.71
C ASP A 19 -4.31 17.42 -12.76
N VAL A 20 -5.61 17.36 -12.56
CA VAL A 20 -6.35 18.32 -11.72
C VAL A 20 -5.92 18.18 -10.25
N ILE A 21 -5.78 16.94 -9.76
CA ILE A 21 -5.37 16.65 -8.38
C ILE A 21 -3.91 17.06 -8.16
N ALA A 22 -3.04 16.73 -9.10
CA ALA A 22 -1.63 17.09 -9.05
C ALA A 22 -1.43 18.63 -9.05
N ALA A 23 -2.18 19.34 -9.91
CA ALA A 23 -2.13 20.79 -9.97
C ALA A 23 -2.66 21.44 -8.68
N GLU A 24 -3.76 20.93 -8.12
CA GLU A 24 -4.32 21.42 -6.84
C GLU A 24 -3.35 21.18 -5.67
N ALA A 25 -2.76 19.98 -5.58
CA ALA A 25 -1.77 19.68 -4.57
C ALA A 25 -0.57 20.63 -4.64
N THR A 26 -0.06 20.87 -5.86
CA THR A 26 1.06 21.81 -6.10
C THR A 26 0.69 23.24 -5.71
N LYS A 27 -0.51 23.70 -6.06
CA LYS A 27 -1.04 25.02 -5.66
C LYS A 27 -1.11 25.16 -4.13
N ASN A 28 -1.40 24.06 -3.42
CA ASN A 28 -1.44 24.01 -1.95
C ASN A 28 -0.04 23.81 -1.31
N GLY A 29 1.02 23.93 -2.13
CA GLY A 29 2.41 23.87 -1.68
C GLY A 29 2.93 22.47 -1.41
N ILE A 30 2.37 21.47 -2.10
CA ILE A 30 2.86 20.10 -2.17
C ILE A 30 3.26 19.83 -3.62
N PRO A 31 4.53 20.00 -4.01
CA PRO A 31 4.99 19.70 -5.37
C PRO A 31 4.53 18.31 -5.77
N THR A 32 3.82 18.20 -6.89
CA THR A 32 3.26 16.93 -7.35
C THR A 32 3.45 16.78 -8.86
N ILE A 33 4.05 15.66 -9.27
CA ILE A 33 4.26 15.29 -10.67
C ILE A 33 2.99 14.60 -11.16
N SER A 34 2.43 15.09 -12.28
CA SER A 34 1.24 14.49 -12.90
C SER A 34 1.66 13.33 -13.79
N THR A 35 1.73 12.13 -13.21
CA THR A 35 2.11 10.90 -13.92
C THR A 35 1.84 9.66 -13.05
N HIS A 36 1.92 8.48 -13.67
CA HIS A 36 1.94 7.22 -12.93
C HIS A 36 3.33 6.94 -12.34
N MET A 37 3.35 6.32 -11.15
CA MET A 37 4.60 5.81 -10.57
C MET A 37 5.05 4.56 -11.34
N ASN A 38 6.09 4.72 -12.16
CA ASN A 38 6.71 3.68 -12.99
C ASN A 38 8.23 3.84 -12.99
N GLU A 39 8.93 2.96 -13.72
CA GLU A 39 10.39 2.96 -13.79
C GLU A 39 10.98 4.30 -14.28
N GLU A 40 10.38 4.90 -15.32
CA GLU A 40 10.84 6.17 -15.89
C GLU A 40 10.67 7.31 -14.88
N THR A 41 9.47 7.41 -14.28
CA THR A 41 9.18 8.39 -13.23
C THR A 41 10.13 8.23 -12.05
N ALA A 42 10.37 7.01 -11.60
CA ALA A 42 11.30 6.73 -10.50
C ALA A 42 12.73 7.18 -10.81
N LYS A 43 13.23 6.94 -12.03
CA LYS A 43 14.56 7.39 -12.47
C LYS A 43 14.67 8.92 -12.51
N ASN A 44 13.63 9.60 -12.97
CA ASN A 44 13.59 11.06 -12.99
C ASN A 44 13.58 11.65 -11.57
N ILE A 45 12.74 11.11 -10.69
CA ILE A 45 12.71 11.50 -9.27
C ILE A 45 14.08 11.28 -8.61
N LEU A 46 14.68 10.12 -8.82
CA LEU A 46 16.01 9.82 -8.28
C LEU A 46 17.08 10.81 -8.74
N LYS A 47 17.04 11.21 -10.00
CA LYS A 47 18.00 12.17 -10.60
C LYS A 47 17.82 13.58 -10.04
N GLU A 48 16.58 14.02 -9.83
CA GLU A 48 16.27 15.40 -9.47
C GLU A 48 16.20 15.62 -7.95
N HIS A 49 15.74 14.63 -7.21
CA HIS A 49 15.44 14.72 -5.77
C HIS A 49 16.24 13.75 -4.90
N GLY A 50 16.92 12.77 -5.50
CA GLY A 50 17.64 11.73 -4.76
C GLY A 50 16.72 10.67 -4.16
N LYS A 51 17.21 9.98 -3.13
CA LYS A 51 16.49 8.93 -2.42
C LYS A 51 15.53 9.49 -1.37
N ALA A 52 14.38 8.85 -1.24
CA ALA A 52 13.38 9.16 -0.22
C ALA A 52 13.59 8.31 1.03
N SER A 53 13.58 8.93 2.20
CA SER A 53 13.58 8.19 3.48
C SER A 53 12.26 7.51 3.76
N VAL A 54 11.14 8.07 3.25
CA VAL A 54 9.80 7.50 3.38
C VAL A 54 9.08 7.63 2.04
N VAL A 55 8.47 6.54 1.61
CA VAL A 55 7.51 6.52 0.49
C VAL A 55 6.18 6.04 1.02
N THR A 56 5.08 6.72 0.64
CA THR A 56 3.72 6.30 1.03
C THR A 56 2.85 6.04 -0.19
N ALA A 57 2.02 4.99 -0.13
CA ALA A 57 1.03 4.65 -1.15
C ALA A 57 -0.30 4.28 -0.47
N ASN A 58 -1.15 5.28 -0.26
CA ASN A 58 -2.44 5.10 0.41
C ASN A 58 -3.54 4.87 -0.62
N ASN A 59 -4.22 3.73 -0.55
CA ASN A 59 -5.27 3.30 -1.48
C ASN A 59 -4.84 3.33 -2.96
N VAL A 60 -3.59 2.97 -3.24
CA VAL A 60 -3.03 2.93 -4.58
C VAL A 60 -2.84 1.47 -5.05
N TYR A 61 -2.31 0.61 -4.19
CA TYR A 61 -1.94 -0.77 -4.54
C TYR A 61 -3.11 -1.62 -5.04
N ALA A 62 -4.34 -1.31 -4.61
CA ALA A 62 -5.54 -2.01 -5.10
C ALA A 62 -5.89 -1.67 -6.56
N HIS A 63 -5.41 -0.52 -7.07
CA HIS A 63 -5.71 0.02 -8.40
C HIS A 63 -4.61 -0.23 -9.43
N VAL A 64 -3.51 -0.88 -9.04
CA VAL A 64 -2.32 -1.07 -9.90
C VAL A 64 -2.40 -2.40 -10.63
N ASP A 65 -2.34 -2.37 -11.95
CA ASP A 65 -2.31 -3.55 -12.80
C ASP A 65 -0.95 -4.27 -12.71
N ASP A 66 0.16 -3.53 -12.83
CA ASP A 66 1.52 -4.04 -12.62
C ASP A 66 2.06 -3.69 -11.23
N LEU A 67 1.64 -4.46 -10.24
CA LEU A 67 2.06 -4.26 -8.85
C LEU A 67 3.58 -4.47 -8.65
N ALA A 68 4.17 -5.39 -9.44
CA ALA A 68 5.61 -5.66 -9.37
C ALA A 68 6.41 -4.46 -9.91
N GLY A 69 6.05 -3.96 -11.09
CA GLY A 69 6.69 -2.78 -11.68
C GLY A 69 6.57 -1.54 -10.83
N MET A 70 5.40 -1.30 -10.19
CA MET A 70 5.25 -0.21 -9.23
C MET A 70 6.15 -0.40 -8.00
N THR A 71 6.26 -1.62 -7.49
CA THR A 71 7.13 -1.92 -6.35
C THR A 71 8.59 -1.69 -6.69
N ASP A 72 9.04 -2.06 -7.89
CA ASP A 72 10.40 -1.80 -8.38
C ASP A 72 10.66 -0.30 -8.54
N ALA A 73 9.68 0.47 -9.00
CA ALA A 73 9.77 1.93 -9.06
C ALA A 73 9.91 2.54 -7.65
N ILE A 74 9.15 2.07 -6.67
CA ILE A 74 9.28 2.47 -5.27
C ILE A 74 10.67 2.13 -4.72
N LYS A 75 11.19 0.93 -4.95
CA LYS A 75 12.54 0.51 -4.55
C LYS A 75 13.62 1.41 -5.17
N THR A 76 13.40 1.86 -6.41
CA THR A 76 14.32 2.76 -7.10
C THR A 76 14.47 4.09 -6.39
N VAL A 77 13.41 4.64 -5.81
CA VAL A 77 13.45 5.93 -5.10
C VAL A 77 13.69 5.79 -3.59
N LEU A 78 13.46 4.63 -3.00
CA LEU A 78 13.60 4.40 -1.57
C LEU A 78 15.08 4.34 -1.15
N ALA A 79 15.44 5.00 -0.05
CA ALA A 79 16.75 4.86 0.58
C ALA A 79 16.96 3.45 1.14
N VAL A 80 18.20 3.01 1.29
CA VAL A 80 18.54 1.65 1.75
C VAL A 80 17.97 1.33 3.12
N ASP A 81 17.91 2.33 3.99
CA ASP A 81 17.30 2.31 5.33
C ASP A 81 15.90 2.96 5.36
N GLY A 82 15.35 3.25 4.19
CA GLY A 82 14.07 3.90 4.02
C GLY A 82 12.88 3.02 4.44
N LEU A 83 11.72 3.66 4.57
CA LEU A 83 10.46 3.02 4.93
C LEU A 83 9.44 3.22 3.82
N PHE A 84 8.88 2.14 3.31
CA PHE A 84 7.71 2.18 2.46
C PHE A 84 6.46 1.86 3.29
N VAL A 85 5.45 2.73 3.21
CA VAL A 85 4.18 2.58 3.93
C VAL A 85 3.05 2.50 2.91
N PHE A 86 2.23 1.47 2.99
CA PHE A 86 1.04 1.36 2.15
C PHE A 86 -0.22 1.22 2.99
N GLU A 87 -1.33 1.72 2.48
CA GLU A 87 -2.68 1.48 3.01
C GLU A 87 -3.54 0.86 1.92
N VAL A 88 -4.25 -0.22 2.27
CA VAL A 88 -5.16 -0.94 1.36
C VAL A 88 -6.35 -1.50 2.13
N SER A 89 -7.48 -1.70 1.44
CA SER A 89 -8.62 -2.44 1.98
C SER A 89 -8.20 -3.84 2.42
N TYR A 90 -8.60 -4.24 3.62
CA TYR A 90 -8.24 -5.53 4.17
C TYR A 90 -9.22 -6.62 3.76
N LEU A 91 -8.75 -7.60 2.99
CA LEU A 91 -9.60 -8.68 2.47
C LEU A 91 -10.40 -9.40 3.55
N LEU A 92 -9.84 -9.60 4.76
CA LEU A 92 -10.56 -10.24 5.86
C LEU A 92 -11.80 -9.42 6.27
N ASP A 93 -11.66 -8.10 6.37
CA ASP A 93 -12.78 -7.20 6.69
C ASP A 93 -13.82 -7.16 5.57
N VAL A 94 -13.35 -7.11 4.31
CA VAL A 94 -14.25 -7.17 3.14
C VAL A 94 -15.14 -8.40 3.19
N VAL A 95 -14.56 -9.57 3.49
CA VAL A 95 -15.30 -10.83 3.56
C VAL A 95 -16.18 -10.93 4.81
N GLU A 96 -15.66 -10.58 6.00
CA GLU A 96 -16.39 -10.76 7.26
C GLU A 96 -17.52 -9.74 7.48
N LYS A 97 -17.33 -8.54 6.97
CA LYS A 97 -18.30 -7.44 7.10
C LYS A 97 -19.18 -7.27 5.87
N MET A 98 -19.05 -8.13 4.87
CA MET A 98 -19.81 -8.07 3.60
C MET A 98 -19.72 -6.69 2.95
N LEU A 99 -18.49 -6.14 2.84
CA LEU A 99 -18.25 -4.80 2.29
C LEU A 99 -18.36 -4.79 0.76
N ILE A 100 -19.55 -5.05 0.24
CA ILE A 100 -19.83 -5.15 -1.20
C ILE A 100 -19.52 -3.85 -1.93
N GLY A 101 -19.75 -2.70 -1.28
CA GLY A 101 -19.45 -1.38 -1.83
C GLY A 101 -17.98 -1.15 -2.15
N THR A 102 -17.07 -1.99 -1.63
CA THR A 102 -15.64 -1.95 -1.99
C THR A 102 -15.33 -2.76 -3.25
N ILE A 103 -16.30 -3.56 -3.74
CA ILE A 103 -16.13 -4.41 -4.93
C ILE A 103 -16.59 -3.63 -6.16
N PHE A 104 -15.65 -2.98 -6.83
CA PHE A 104 -15.90 -2.23 -8.06
C PHE A 104 -14.70 -2.35 -9.02
N HIS A 105 -14.91 -1.96 -10.28
CA HIS A 105 -13.98 -2.23 -11.39
C HIS A 105 -12.58 -1.64 -11.23
N GLU A 106 -12.41 -0.59 -10.40
CA GLU A 106 -11.09 0.01 -10.16
C GLU A 106 -10.27 -0.73 -9.10
N HIS A 107 -10.90 -1.57 -8.25
CA HIS A 107 -10.20 -2.44 -7.33
C HIS A 107 -9.79 -3.73 -8.02
N LEU A 108 -8.62 -3.74 -8.66
CA LEU A 108 -8.09 -4.89 -9.41
C LEU A 108 -7.68 -6.05 -8.50
N CYS A 109 -7.30 -5.76 -7.25
CA CYS A 109 -6.94 -6.77 -6.27
C CYS A 109 -7.31 -6.38 -4.84
N TYR A 110 -7.51 -7.42 -4.02
CA TYR A 110 -7.78 -7.32 -2.59
C TYR A 110 -6.63 -7.95 -1.81
N HIS A 111 -6.20 -7.28 -0.77
CA HIS A 111 -4.97 -7.63 -0.09
C HIS A 111 -5.22 -8.29 1.28
N SER A 112 -4.49 -9.36 1.55
CA SER A 112 -4.33 -9.93 2.88
C SER A 112 -2.88 -9.76 3.34
N VAL A 113 -2.63 -9.80 4.64
CA VAL A 113 -1.27 -9.71 5.20
C VAL A 113 -0.40 -10.87 4.67
N ARG A 114 -1.00 -12.06 4.52
CA ARG A 114 -0.30 -13.23 3.98
C ARG A 114 0.12 -13.06 2.52
N ALA A 115 -0.79 -12.55 1.68
CA ALA A 115 -0.49 -12.33 0.27
C ALA A 115 0.58 -11.23 0.11
N MET A 116 0.42 -10.11 0.82
CA MET A 116 1.37 -9.01 0.81
C MET A 116 2.75 -9.43 1.33
N SER A 117 2.82 -10.16 2.44
CA SER A 117 4.11 -10.65 2.96
C SER A 117 4.84 -11.55 1.97
N ARG A 118 4.11 -12.40 1.23
CA ARG A 118 4.70 -13.27 0.19
C ARG A 118 5.16 -12.46 -1.01
N PHE A 119 4.32 -11.55 -1.48
CA PHE A 119 4.62 -10.68 -2.60
C PHE A 119 5.86 -9.82 -2.30
N LEU A 120 5.88 -9.10 -1.18
CA LEU A 120 7.01 -8.27 -0.78
C LEU A 120 8.30 -9.08 -0.65
N LYS A 121 8.21 -10.30 -0.10
CA LYS A 121 9.37 -11.20 -0.02
C LYS A 121 9.92 -11.59 -1.40
N SER A 122 9.07 -11.75 -2.40
CA SER A 122 9.51 -12.02 -3.79
C SER A 122 10.15 -10.79 -4.46
N GLN A 123 9.94 -9.60 -3.89
CA GLN A 123 10.49 -8.32 -4.32
C GLN A 123 11.73 -7.90 -3.51
N ASP A 124 12.33 -8.81 -2.72
CA ASP A 124 13.44 -8.52 -1.81
C ASP A 124 13.12 -7.43 -0.78
N MET A 125 11.84 -7.35 -0.39
CA MET A 125 11.34 -6.50 0.69
C MET A 125 10.71 -7.33 1.79
N GLU A 126 10.48 -6.73 2.96
CA GLU A 126 9.83 -7.40 4.08
C GLU A 126 8.85 -6.47 4.81
N LEU A 127 7.69 -7.03 5.15
CA LEU A 127 6.70 -6.38 5.99
C LEU A 127 7.16 -6.46 7.44
N ILE A 128 7.48 -5.32 8.05
CA ILE A 128 8.01 -5.24 9.41
C ILE A 128 6.95 -4.92 10.46
N HIS A 129 5.90 -4.24 10.07
CA HIS A 129 4.78 -3.91 10.95
C HIS A 129 3.50 -3.81 10.13
N VAL A 130 2.36 -4.07 10.76
CA VAL A 130 1.04 -3.89 10.16
C VAL A 130 0.02 -3.47 11.20
N GLU A 131 -0.75 -2.46 10.86
CA GLU A 131 -1.88 -1.96 11.66
C GLU A 131 -3.19 -2.27 10.93
N ARG A 132 -4.23 -2.65 11.68
CA ARG A 132 -5.59 -2.79 11.16
C ARG A 132 -6.42 -1.64 11.65
N GLY A 133 -7.01 -0.89 10.72
CA GLY A 133 -7.81 0.29 10.98
C GLY A 133 -9.25 0.16 10.46
N PRO A 134 -10.14 1.08 10.85
CA PRO A 134 -11.54 1.10 10.45
C PRO A 134 -11.78 1.79 9.10
N GLU A 135 -10.74 2.35 8.47
CA GLU A 135 -10.83 3.12 7.23
C GLU A 135 -11.53 2.30 6.15
N GLN A 136 -12.45 2.93 5.41
CA GLN A 136 -13.25 2.29 4.34
C GLN A 136 -13.98 0.99 4.76
N GLY A 137 -14.30 0.85 6.06
CA GLY A 137 -14.91 -0.35 6.63
C GLY A 137 -13.91 -1.39 7.14
N GLY A 138 -12.64 -1.28 6.77
CA GLY A 138 -11.53 -2.10 7.23
C GLY A 138 -10.35 -2.03 6.30
N ALA A 139 -9.24 -1.51 6.79
CA ALA A 139 -7.98 -1.36 6.07
C ALA A 139 -6.80 -1.94 6.86
N ILE A 140 -5.71 -2.18 6.17
CA ILE A 140 -4.40 -2.41 6.77
C ILE A 140 -3.42 -1.36 6.29
N VAL A 141 -2.62 -0.85 7.24
CA VAL A 141 -1.43 -0.04 6.96
C VAL A 141 -0.22 -0.92 7.18
N GLY A 142 0.53 -1.19 6.12
CA GLY A 142 1.74 -1.99 6.16
C GLY A 142 2.99 -1.14 6.08
N TYR A 143 3.97 -1.46 6.92
CA TYR A 143 5.28 -0.82 6.98
C TYR A 143 6.33 -1.80 6.45
N VAL A 144 7.08 -1.37 5.46
CA VAL A 144 7.93 -2.22 4.64
C VAL A 144 9.33 -1.63 4.54
N GLN A 145 10.34 -2.48 4.59
CA GLN A 145 11.73 -2.12 4.33
C GLN A 145 12.35 -3.08 3.32
N PHE A 146 13.55 -2.79 2.85
CA PHE A 146 14.35 -3.79 2.15
C PHE A 146 14.64 -4.98 3.08
N LYS A 147 14.68 -6.18 2.53
CA LYS A 147 14.96 -7.41 3.28
C LYS A 147 16.29 -7.30 4.01
N GLY A 148 16.28 -7.60 5.33
CA GLY A 148 17.44 -7.47 6.19
C GLY A 148 17.79 -6.03 6.55
N GLY A 149 16.85 -5.11 6.40
CA GLY A 149 16.99 -3.71 6.79
C GLY A 149 17.11 -3.52 8.31
N PRO A 150 17.24 -2.28 8.80
CA PRO A 150 17.65 -2.00 10.17
C PRO A 150 16.56 -2.23 11.24
N ARG A 151 15.30 -2.47 10.83
CA ARG A 151 14.15 -2.57 11.76
C ARG A 151 13.75 -4.02 11.96
N ASP A 152 13.47 -4.40 13.19
CA ASP A 152 12.96 -5.75 13.52
C ASP A 152 11.50 -5.93 13.05
N ILE A 153 11.17 -7.16 12.63
CA ILE A 153 9.80 -7.54 12.32
C ILE A 153 9.01 -7.62 13.63
N GLN A 154 7.96 -6.83 13.73
CA GLN A 154 7.13 -6.72 14.93
C GLN A 154 6.09 -7.83 15.03
N GLU A 155 5.61 -8.09 16.23
CA GLU A 155 4.63 -9.12 16.55
C GLU A 155 3.29 -8.95 15.80
N SER A 156 2.93 -7.71 15.45
CA SER A 156 1.70 -7.39 14.70
C SER A 156 1.56 -8.18 13.40
N VAL A 157 2.67 -8.43 12.69
CA VAL A 157 2.68 -9.24 11.47
C VAL A 157 2.29 -10.69 11.78
N ALA A 158 2.91 -11.29 12.80
CA ALA A 158 2.60 -12.66 13.21
C ALA A 158 1.15 -12.80 13.73
N MET A 159 0.67 -11.80 14.46
CA MET A 159 -0.70 -11.76 15.00
C MET A 159 -1.73 -11.76 13.87
N LEU A 160 -1.59 -10.89 12.85
CA LEU A 160 -2.54 -10.84 11.74
C LEU A 160 -2.44 -12.07 10.82
N LEU A 161 -1.24 -12.61 10.59
CA LEU A 161 -1.08 -13.89 9.88
C LEU A 161 -1.80 -15.04 10.58
N LYS A 162 -1.71 -15.10 11.93
CA LYS A 162 -2.43 -16.06 12.76
C LYS A 162 -3.94 -15.88 12.65
N LEU A 163 -4.42 -14.64 12.75
CA LEU A 163 -5.83 -14.29 12.60
C LEU A 163 -6.39 -14.76 11.24
N GLU A 164 -5.70 -14.46 10.13
CA GLU A 164 -6.11 -14.89 8.78
C GLU A 164 -6.20 -16.42 8.68
N LYS A 165 -5.25 -17.15 9.30
CA LYS A 165 -5.26 -18.61 9.34
C LYS A 165 -6.44 -19.15 10.15
N GLU A 166 -6.70 -18.61 11.33
CA GLU A 166 -7.83 -18.98 12.19
C GLU A 166 -9.17 -18.72 11.51
N ARG A 167 -9.28 -17.62 10.77
CA ARG A 167 -10.47 -17.24 9.98
C ARG A 167 -10.56 -17.95 8.63
N LYS A 168 -9.59 -18.82 8.32
CA LYS A 168 -9.53 -19.61 7.08
C LYS A 168 -9.62 -18.76 5.81
N LEU A 169 -9.02 -17.57 5.83
CA LEU A 169 -9.07 -16.62 4.71
C LEU A 169 -8.40 -17.19 3.44
N ASP A 170 -7.50 -18.16 3.58
CA ASP A 170 -6.83 -18.88 2.50
C ASP A 170 -7.69 -19.97 1.84
N LYS A 171 -8.93 -20.14 2.29
CA LYS A 171 -9.84 -21.20 1.77
C LYS A 171 -10.86 -20.62 0.80
N PRO A 172 -10.99 -21.16 -0.42
CA PRO A 172 -11.93 -20.66 -1.44
C PRO A 172 -13.37 -20.54 -0.96
N HIS A 173 -13.83 -21.48 -0.10
CA HIS A 173 -15.20 -21.48 0.41
C HIS A 173 -15.50 -20.27 1.30
N LYS A 174 -14.48 -19.64 1.92
CA LYS A 174 -14.67 -18.46 2.74
C LYS A 174 -15.09 -17.25 1.89
N ILE A 175 -14.47 -17.09 0.72
CA ILE A 175 -14.82 -16.04 -0.25
C ILE A 175 -16.14 -16.40 -0.95
N ARG A 176 -16.34 -17.68 -1.32
CA ARG A 176 -17.59 -18.14 -1.95
C ARG A 176 -18.80 -17.90 -1.05
N GLY A 177 -18.70 -18.18 0.27
CA GLY A 177 -19.77 -17.93 1.22
C GLY A 177 -20.19 -16.44 1.31
N MET A 178 -19.32 -15.52 0.95
CA MET A 178 -19.68 -14.11 0.80
C MET A 178 -20.70 -13.90 -0.33
N TYR A 179 -20.52 -14.56 -1.48
CA TYR A 179 -21.48 -14.47 -2.60
C TYR A 179 -22.81 -15.17 -2.29
N GLU A 180 -22.77 -16.35 -1.66
CA GLU A 180 -23.98 -17.08 -1.27
C GLU A 180 -24.85 -16.32 -0.25
N GLY A 181 -24.23 -15.51 0.62
CA GLY A 181 -24.92 -14.61 1.53
C GLY A 181 -25.59 -13.40 0.85
N LEU A 182 -25.30 -13.12 -0.41
CA LEU A 182 -25.92 -12.06 -1.20
C LEU A 182 -27.21 -12.50 -1.91
N GLU A 183 -27.38 -13.81 -2.10
CA GLU A 183 -28.54 -14.39 -2.78
C GLU A 183 -29.66 -14.78 -1.79
N SER A 184 -29.43 -14.67 -0.50
CA SER A 184 -30.39 -14.98 0.58
C SER A 184 -31.01 -13.72 1.18
#